data_89826f1ee0ee47ee6a9a83a50f651f71
#
_entry.id   89826f1ee0ee47ee6a9a83a50f651f71
#
_cell.length_a   1.000
_cell.length_b   1.000
_cell.length_c   1.000
_cell.angle_alpha   90.00
_cell.angle_beta   90.00
_cell.angle_gamma   90.00
#
_symmetry.space_group_name_H-M   'P 1'
#
loop_
_entity.id
_entity.type
_entity.pdbx_description
1 polymer ?
#
loop_
_entity_poly.entity_id
_entity_poly.type
_entity_poly.pdbx_seq_one_letter_code
_entity_poly.pdbx_strand_id
1 'polypeptide(L)'
;LFFLVGCQQVEINKLETSANKKNQDFFEDTINKNNEGISIWTYIKNNNNSNNNYVINDQVLSYMNMHLKDLDKFEDYLNDSYYFIYFVVNELEKNNLPLELAILPYIESNYDPFSISSSGAVGLWQLMPTTGKIYNLEKTWWVEGRHDPIESTKAAVKYLAYLYNRFDRNPTLTLIAYHAGPTYLEKQIRILESRGREVSLSNLKLSKESFNYVPKFLAINKIIKDPYKYGVNLPNLPNEKV
;
A
#
# COMPACT_ATOMS: atom_id res chain seq x y z
N LEU A 1 30.15 38.71 -16.20
CA LEU A 1 30.56 37.56 -15.34
C LEU A 1 29.37 36.76 -14.81
N PHE A 2 28.20 37.38 -14.60
CA PHE A 2 26.98 36.71 -14.07
C PHE A 2 26.27 35.76 -15.06
N PHE A 3 26.46 35.94 -16.38
CA PHE A 3 25.80 35.09 -17.39
C PHE A 3 26.44 33.71 -17.59
N LEU A 4 27.73 33.56 -17.29
CA LEU A 4 28.45 32.28 -17.45
C LEU A 4 28.14 31.27 -16.33
N VAL A 5 27.83 31.74 -15.12
CA VAL A 5 27.53 30.86 -13.96
C VAL A 5 26.13 30.22 -14.12
N GLY A 6 25.17 30.93 -14.70
CA GLY A 6 23.82 30.39 -14.96
C GLY A 6 23.78 29.24 -15.97
N CYS A 7 24.59 29.31 -17.03
CA CYS A 7 24.65 28.26 -18.05
C CYS A 7 25.31 26.96 -17.53
N GLN A 8 26.36 27.07 -16.69
CA GLN A 8 26.99 25.90 -16.08
C GLN A 8 26.05 25.18 -15.09
N GLN A 9 25.27 25.92 -14.31
CA GLN A 9 24.33 25.31 -13.37
C GLN A 9 23.19 24.55 -14.06
N VAL A 10 22.71 25.06 -15.21
CA VAL A 10 21.68 24.40 -16.04
C VAL A 10 22.22 23.12 -16.70
N GLU A 11 23.49 23.12 -17.14
CA GLU A 11 24.14 21.93 -17.69
C GLU A 11 24.40 20.85 -16.64
N ILE A 12 24.86 21.22 -15.45
CA ILE A 12 25.05 20.29 -14.33
C ILE A 12 23.71 19.65 -13.93
N ASN A 13 22.65 20.42 -13.78
CA ASN A 13 21.33 19.89 -13.45
C ASN A 13 20.78 18.95 -14.55
N LYS A 14 21.05 19.22 -15.83
CA LYS A 14 20.68 18.31 -16.92
C LYS A 14 21.48 17.00 -16.92
N LEU A 15 22.76 17.07 -16.59
CA LEU A 15 23.63 15.88 -16.48
C LEU A 15 23.26 15.02 -15.27
N GLU A 16 22.95 15.62 -14.12
CA GLU A 16 22.46 14.90 -12.94
C GLU A 16 21.09 14.25 -13.18
N THR A 17 20.17 14.94 -13.88
CA THR A 17 18.86 14.39 -14.22
C THR A 17 18.98 13.23 -15.21
N SER A 18 19.90 13.32 -16.19
CA SER A 18 20.12 12.25 -17.16
C SER A 18 20.87 11.05 -16.57
N ALA A 19 21.80 11.28 -15.63
CA ALA A 19 22.49 10.22 -14.90
C ALA A 19 21.55 9.47 -13.95
N ASN A 20 20.68 10.20 -13.24
CA ASN A 20 19.66 9.60 -12.39
C ASN A 20 18.65 8.78 -13.21
N LYS A 21 18.24 9.27 -14.37
CA LYS A 21 17.33 8.52 -15.26
C LYS A 21 18.01 7.25 -15.82
N LYS A 22 19.28 7.31 -16.25
CA LYS A 22 20.03 6.13 -16.70
C LYS A 22 20.25 5.11 -15.60
N ASN A 23 20.51 5.54 -14.38
CA ASN A 23 20.63 4.65 -13.23
C ASN A 23 19.26 4.01 -12.88
N GLN A 24 18.18 4.76 -12.97
CA GLN A 24 16.84 4.25 -12.75
C GLN A 24 16.44 3.22 -13.82
N ASP A 25 16.67 3.51 -15.08
CA ASP A 25 16.43 2.58 -16.20
C ASP A 25 17.29 1.30 -16.08
N PHE A 26 18.56 1.42 -15.64
CA PHE A 26 19.44 0.28 -15.40
C PHE A 26 18.98 -0.59 -14.22
N PHE A 27 18.49 0.04 -13.12
CA PHE A 27 17.92 -0.68 -11.99
C PHE A 27 16.61 -1.38 -12.38
N GLU A 28 15.74 -0.72 -13.15
CA GLU A 28 14.50 -1.32 -13.66
C GLU A 28 14.79 -2.53 -14.57
N ASP A 29 15.74 -2.42 -15.48
CA ASP A 29 16.17 -3.53 -16.35
C ASP A 29 16.81 -4.70 -15.57
N THR A 30 17.55 -4.41 -14.51
CA THR A 30 18.22 -5.42 -13.70
C THR A 30 17.21 -6.17 -12.82
N ILE A 31 16.23 -5.45 -12.26
CA ILE A 31 15.13 -6.04 -11.46
C ILE A 31 14.25 -6.91 -12.38
N ASN A 32 13.91 -6.43 -13.57
CA ASN A 32 13.09 -7.17 -14.53
C ASN A 32 13.77 -8.48 -14.98
N LYS A 33 15.06 -8.46 -15.31
CA LYS A 33 15.82 -9.67 -15.72
C LYS A 33 15.93 -10.74 -14.64
N ASN A 34 15.99 -10.34 -13.36
CA ASN A 34 16.07 -11.30 -12.24
C ASN A 34 14.70 -11.87 -11.85
N ASN A 35 13.61 -11.33 -12.35
CA ASN A 35 12.23 -11.69 -12.00
C ASN A 35 11.43 -12.29 -13.17
N GLU A 36 12.05 -12.50 -14.34
CA GLU A 36 11.42 -13.16 -15.48
C GLU A 36 10.91 -14.55 -15.08
N GLY A 37 9.58 -14.74 -15.18
CA GLY A 37 8.92 -15.99 -14.88
C GLY A 37 8.47 -16.18 -13.42
N ILE A 38 8.69 -15.21 -12.52
CA ILE A 38 8.17 -15.26 -11.15
C ILE A 38 6.83 -14.54 -11.09
N SER A 39 5.80 -15.21 -10.53
CA SER A 39 4.51 -14.57 -10.27
C SER A 39 4.67 -13.36 -9.34
N ILE A 40 3.91 -12.28 -9.59
CA ILE A 40 3.94 -11.07 -8.78
C ILE A 40 3.65 -11.35 -7.28
N TRP A 41 2.77 -12.29 -6.98
CA TRP A 41 2.49 -12.71 -5.60
C TRP A 41 3.68 -13.41 -4.95
N THR A 42 4.42 -14.22 -5.72
CA THR A 42 5.68 -14.83 -5.28
C THR A 42 6.75 -13.76 -5.07
N TYR A 43 6.78 -12.75 -5.94
CA TYR A 43 7.67 -11.60 -5.79
C TYR A 43 7.39 -10.82 -4.50
N ILE A 44 6.13 -10.45 -4.24
CA ILE A 44 5.71 -9.79 -2.99
C ILE A 44 6.13 -10.61 -1.77
N LYS A 45 5.84 -11.92 -1.79
CA LYS A 45 6.19 -12.84 -0.70
C LYS A 45 7.70 -12.84 -0.40
N ASN A 46 8.54 -12.93 -1.44
CA ASN A 46 9.99 -13.06 -1.30
C ASN A 46 10.67 -11.74 -0.91
N ASN A 47 10.09 -10.60 -1.29
CA ASN A 47 10.62 -9.26 -1.02
C ASN A 47 9.90 -8.55 0.13
N ASN A 48 9.07 -9.26 0.87
CA ASN A 48 8.44 -8.74 2.08
C ASN A 48 9.47 -8.70 3.22
N ASN A 49 10.25 -7.61 3.27
CA ASN A 49 11.33 -7.38 4.25
C ASN A 49 10.82 -6.90 5.62
N SER A 50 9.51 -6.92 5.84
CA SER A 50 8.99 -6.59 7.15
C SER A 50 9.38 -7.66 8.16
N ASN A 51 10.45 -7.42 8.90
CA ASN A 51 10.84 -8.16 10.12
C ASN A 51 9.81 -7.97 11.26
N ASN A 52 8.59 -7.58 10.90
CA ASN A 52 7.52 -7.38 11.84
C ASN A 52 7.06 -8.76 12.34
N ASN A 53 7.59 -9.19 13.48
CA ASN A 53 7.05 -10.29 14.26
C ASN A 53 5.67 -9.87 14.81
N TYR A 54 4.70 -9.76 13.90
CA TYR A 54 3.32 -9.48 14.28
C TYR A 54 2.82 -10.61 15.18
N VAL A 55 2.36 -10.23 16.35
CA VAL A 55 1.74 -11.19 17.28
C VAL A 55 0.42 -11.65 16.67
N ILE A 56 0.35 -12.94 16.36
CA ILE A 56 -0.88 -13.58 15.92
C ILE A 56 -1.75 -13.75 17.18
N ASN A 57 -2.83 -13.02 17.25
CA ASN A 57 -3.84 -13.13 18.30
C ASN A 57 -5.13 -13.78 17.75
N ASP A 58 -6.09 -14.04 18.63
CA ASP A 58 -7.37 -14.67 18.25
C ASP A 58 -8.14 -13.91 17.18
N GLN A 59 -7.96 -12.58 17.09
CA GLN A 59 -8.61 -11.78 16.05
C GLN A 59 -7.98 -12.02 14.67
N VAL A 60 -6.65 -12.08 14.59
CA VAL A 60 -5.95 -12.44 13.33
C VAL A 60 -6.39 -13.83 12.89
N LEU A 61 -6.41 -14.80 13.81
CA LEU A 61 -6.86 -16.17 13.51
C LEU A 61 -8.33 -16.20 13.07
N SER A 62 -9.19 -15.39 13.64
CA SER A 62 -10.60 -15.29 13.25
C SER A 62 -10.75 -14.79 11.80
N TYR A 63 -9.99 -13.75 11.41
CA TYR A 63 -10.00 -13.26 10.03
C TYR A 63 -9.35 -14.25 9.04
N MET A 64 -8.27 -14.93 9.44
CA MET A 64 -7.70 -16.01 8.62
C MET A 64 -8.75 -17.08 8.35
N ASN A 65 -9.41 -17.58 9.40
CA ASN A 65 -10.44 -18.60 9.27
C ASN A 65 -11.63 -18.14 8.41
N MET A 66 -11.97 -16.87 8.43
CA MET A 66 -13.02 -16.32 7.59
C MET A 66 -12.68 -16.46 6.08
N HIS A 67 -11.44 -16.14 5.70
CA HIS A 67 -10.97 -16.30 4.32
C HIS A 67 -10.77 -17.76 3.93
N LEU A 68 -10.23 -18.58 4.84
CA LEU A 68 -9.96 -19.99 4.58
C LEU A 68 -11.21 -20.88 4.51
N LYS A 69 -12.38 -20.38 4.96
CA LYS A 69 -13.66 -21.08 4.80
C LYS A 69 -14.18 -21.06 3.36
N ASP A 70 -13.76 -20.10 2.57
CA ASP A 70 -14.20 -19.90 1.19
C ASP A 70 -12.95 -19.57 0.34
N LEU A 71 -12.14 -20.60 0.10
CA LEU A 71 -10.86 -20.47 -0.60
C LEU A 71 -11.06 -20.00 -2.03
N ASP A 72 -12.05 -20.54 -2.73
CA ASP A 72 -12.33 -20.18 -4.12
C ASP A 72 -12.58 -18.67 -4.23
N LYS A 73 -13.42 -18.15 -3.36
CA LYS A 73 -13.73 -16.72 -3.33
C LYS A 73 -12.50 -15.87 -2.93
N PHE A 74 -11.66 -16.37 -2.02
CA PHE A 74 -10.43 -15.67 -1.63
C PHE A 74 -9.44 -15.61 -2.80
N GLU A 75 -9.27 -16.73 -3.51
CA GLU A 75 -8.40 -16.84 -4.69
C GLU A 75 -8.94 -16.01 -5.86
N ASP A 76 -10.26 -15.99 -6.09
CA ASP A 76 -10.90 -15.14 -7.09
C ASP A 76 -10.61 -13.65 -6.88
N TYR A 77 -10.73 -13.15 -5.65
CA TYR A 77 -10.39 -11.76 -5.35
C TYR A 77 -8.90 -11.44 -5.54
N LEU A 78 -8.00 -12.42 -5.31
CA LEU A 78 -6.59 -12.24 -5.64
C LEU A 78 -6.36 -12.24 -7.16
N ASN A 79 -7.14 -13.00 -7.93
CA ASN A 79 -7.14 -12.95 -9.39
C ASN A 79 -7.63 -11.61 -9.94
N ASP A 80 -8.62 -10.97 -9.30
CA ASP A 80 -9.13 -9.65 -9.69
C ASP A 80 -8.04 -8.56 -9.65
N SER A 81 -6.96 -8.80 -8.89
CA SER A 81 -5.79 -7.92 -8.89
C SER A 81 -5.01 -7.88 -10.22
N TYR A 82 -5.25 -8.82 -11.15
CA TYR A 82 -4.47 -9.04 -12.38
C TYR A 82 -4.11 -7.76 -13.12
N TYR A 83 -5.06 -6.87 -13.33
CA TYR A 83 -4.84 -5.62 -14.09
C TYR A 83 -4.12 -4.53 -13.30
N PHE A 84 -3.95 -4.69 -11.98
CA PHE A 84 -3.52 -3.60 -11.12
C PHE A 84 -2.26 -3.92 -10.32
N ILE A 85 -2.08 -5.19 -9.92
CA ILE A 85 -1.10 -5.58 -8.90
C ILE A 85 0.35 -5.24 -9.30
N TYR A 86 0.71 -5.45 -10.55
CA TYR A 86 2.03 -5.08 -11.05
C TYR A 86 2.30 -3.59 -10.88
N PHE A 87 1.35 -2.75 -11.28
CA PHE A 87 1.47 -1.30 -11.15
C PHE A 87 1.52 -0.86 -9.67
N VAL A 88 0.69 -1.49 -8.82
CA VAL A 88 0.69 -1.24 -7.37
C VAL A 88 2.06 -1.54 -6.78
N VAL A 89 2.64 -2.69 -7.08
CA VAL A 89 3.95 -3.10 -6.57
C VAL A 89 5.04 -2.13 -7.03
N ASN A 90 5.09 -1.79 -8.31
CA ASN A 90 6.06 -0.83 -8.83
C ASN A 90 5.98 0.54 -8.16
N GLU A 91 4.76 1.04 -7.92
CA GLU A 91 4.60 2.33 -7.24
C GLU A 91 5.04 2.25 -5.76
N LEU A 92 4.79 1.13 -5.07
CA LEU A 92 5.29 0.92 -3.71
C LEU A 92 6.82 0.90 -3.67
N GLU A 93 7.49 0.19 -4.59
CA GLU A 93 8.94 0.12 -4.70
C GLU A 93 9.57 1.48 -4.98
N LYS A 94 9.06 2.22 -5.95
CA LYS A 94 9.51 3.59 -6.27
C LYS A 94 9.45 4.54 -5.08
N ASN A 95 8.53 4.28 -4.15
CA ASN A 95 8.37 5.09 -2.94
C ASN A 95 9.02 4.46 -1.69
N ASN A 96 9.82 3.40 -1.84
CA ASN A 96 10.49 2.67 -0.75
C ASN A 96 9.53 2.23 0.37
N LEU A 97 8.35 1.75 -0.03
CA LEU A 97 7.33 1.22 0.86
C LEU A 97 7.37 -0.31 0.93
N PRO A 98 6.95 -0.91 2.05
CA PRO A 98 6.82 -2.36 2.17
C PRO A 98 5.84 -2.92 1.13
N LEU A 99 6.25 -3.98 0.40
CA LEU A 99 5.44 -4.58 -0.68
C LEU A 99 4.18 -5.28 -0.16
N GLU A 100 4.14 -5.66 1.11
CA GLU A 100 2.92 -6.17 1.75
C GLU A 100 1.75 -5.19 1.69
N LEU A 101 2.00 -3.89 1.54
CA LEU A 101 0.95 -2.88 1.37
C LEU A 101 0.17 -3.04 0.06
N ALA A 102 0.67 -3.85 -0.89
CA ALA A 102 -0.08 -4.22 -2.09
C ALA A 102 -1.38 -4.99 -1.78
N ILE A 103 -1.53 -5.51 -0.56
CA ILE A 103 -2.74 -6.18 -0.09
C ILE A 103 -3.86 -5.17 0.25
N LEU A 104 -3.55 -3.89 0.47
CA LEU A 104 -4.54 -2.90 0.90
C LEU A 104 -5.75 -2.80 -0.04
N PRO A 105 -5.62 -2.75 -1.37
CA PRO A 105 -6.78 -2.74 -2.25
C PRO A 105 -7.72 -3.94 -2.08
N TYR A 106 -7.18 -5.11 -1.72
CA TYR A 106 -8.02 -6.25 -1.35
C TYR A 106 -8.90 -5.94 -0.13
N ILE A 107 -8.31 -5.34 0.92
CA ILE A 107 -9.02 -5.04 2.17
C ILE A 107 -10.05 -3.93 1.97
N GLU A 108 -9.74 -2.97 1.11
CA GLU A 108 -10.56 -1.79 0.86
C GLU A 108 -11.74 -2.07 -0.07
N SER A 109 -11.51 -2.82 -1.14
CA SER A 109 -12.49 -2.98 -2.22
C SER A 109 -12.53 -4.36 -2.88
N ASN A 110 -11.76 -5.35 -2.39
CA ASN A 110 -11.50 -6.61 -3.12
C ASN A 110 -10.96 -6.36 -4.55
N TYR A 111 -10.13 -5.35 -4.72
CA TYR A 111 -9.61 -4.85 -6.01
C TYR A 111 -10.66 -4.30 -6.97
N ASP A 112 -11.85 -3.93 -6.49
CA ASP A 112 -12.87 -3.30 -7.33
C ASP A 112 -12.63 -1.78 -7.48
N PRO A 113 -12.25 -1.28 -8.69
CA PRO A 113 -12.00 0.14 -8.91
C PRO A 113 -13.28 0.98 -8.90
N PHE A 114 -14.47 0.37 -8.97
CA PHE A 114 -15.76 1.05 -8.99
C PHE A 114 -16.49 1.02 -7.65
N SER A 115 -15.88 0.42 -6.63
CA SER A 115 -16.46 0.33 -5.29
C SER A 115 -16.70 1.71 -4.68
N ILE A 116 -17.86 1.88 -4.04
CA ILE A 116 -18.25 3.11 -3.32
C ILE A 116 -18.78 2.72 -1.94
N SER A 117 -18.18 3.27 -0.89
CA SER A 117 -18.64 3.05 0.47
C SER A 117 -19.78 4.00 0.85
N SER A 118 -20.54 3.63 1.89
CA SER A 118 -21.59 4.49 2.47
C SER A 118 -21.04 5.82 3.03
N SER A 119 -19.78 5.88 3.38
CA SER A 119 -19.08 7.09 3.85
C SER A 119 -18.52 7.96 2.71
N GLY A 120 -18.65 7.52 1.44
CA GLY A 120 -18.18 8.25 0.27
C GLY A 120 -16.71 8.02 -0.09
N ALA A 121 -16.10 6.97 0.46
CA ALA A 121 -14.82 6.46 -0.03
C ALA A 121 -15.02 5.76 -1.37
N VAL A 122 -14.06 5.88 -2.29
CA VAL A 122 -14.22 5.47 -3.70
C VAL A 122 -13.01 4.75 -4.23
N GLY A 123 -13.27 3.75 -5.07
CA GLY A 123 -12.32 3.07 -5.93
C GLY A 123 -11.48 2.01 -5.24
N LEU A 124 -10.45 1.58 -5.95
CA LEU A 124 -9.53 0.51 -5.57
C LEU A 124 -8.97 0.69 -4.15
N TRP A 125 -8.64 1.91 -3.78
CA TRP A 125 -8.00 2.30 -2.53
C TRP A 125 -8.94 2.90 -1.50
N GLN A 126 -10.24 2.99 -1.79
CA GLN A 126 -11.25 3.61 -0.95
C GLN A 126 -10.82 5.00 -0.43
N LEU A 127 -10.31 5.83 -1.34
CA LEU A 127 -9.88 7.18 -0.98
C LEU A 127 -11.08 8.08 -0.67
N MET A 128 -11.00 8.80 0.44
CA MET A 128 -11.97 9.82 0.79
C MET A 128 -11.86 11.04 -0.14
N PRO A 129 -12.95 11.81 -0.37
CA PRO A 129 -12.92 12.99 -1.25
C PRO A 129 -11.83 14.00 -0.88
N THR A 130 -11.59 14.21 0.40
CA THR A 130 -10.54 15.10 0.90
C THR A 130 -9.15 14.62 0.54
N THR A 131 -8.89 13.33 0.68
CA THR A 131 -7.61 12.71 0.30
C THR A 131 -7.41 12.80 -1.21
N GLY A 132 -8.43 12.47 -2.01
CA GLY A 132 -8.37 12.60 -3.47
C GLY A 132 -8.02 14.03 -3.90
N LYS A 133 -8.63 15.04 -3.28
CA LYS A 133 -8.32 16.44 -3.55
C LYS A 133 -6.89 16.84 -3.21
N ILE A 134 -6.36 16.37 -2.06
CA ILE A 134 -4.97 16.67 -1.63
C ILE A 134 -3.96 16.11 -2.62
N TYR A 135 -4.25 14.94 -3.21
CA TYR A 135 -3.36 14.28 -4.17
C TYR A 135 -3.75 14.53 -5.63
N ASN A 136 -4.52 15.61 -5.90
CA ASN A 136 -4.89 16.10 -7.23
C ASN A 136 -5.65 15.09 -8.09
N LEU A 137 -6.44 14.20 -7.49
CA LEU A 137 -7.38 13.38 -8.25
C LEU A 137 -8.52 14.26 -8.74
N GLU A 138 -8.68 14.31 -10.06
CA GLU A 138 -9.70 15.13 -10.70
C GLU A 138 -11.10 14.68 -10.27
N LYS A 139 -11.93 15.67 -9.92
CA LYS A 139 -13.35 15.46 -9.68
C LYS A 139 -14.14 16.54 -10.36
N THR A 140 -14.84 16.17 -11.41
CA THR A 140 -15.79 17.02 -12.15
C THR A 140 -17.16 16.37 -12.15
N TRP A 141 -18.10 16.94 -12.90
CA TRP A 141 -19.40 16.32 -13.14
C TRP A 141 -19.28 14.98 -13.91
N TRP A 142 -18.26 14.86 -14.77
CA TRP A 142 -18.05 13.71 -15.67
C TRP A 142 -16.95 12.77 -15.23
N VAL A 143 -16.05 13.22 -14.38
CA VAL A 143 -14.84 12.48 -13.97
C VAL A 143 -14.80 12.37 -12.45
N GLU A 144 -14.58 11.15 -11.98
CA GLU A 144 -14.25 10.87 -10.59
C GLU A 144 -12.91 10.10 -10.58
N GLY A 145 -11.81 10.85 -10.50
CA GLY A 145 -10.44 10.31 -10.63
C GLY A 145 -10.05 9.25 -9.60
N ARG A 146 -10.83 9.09 -8.52
CA ARG A 146 -10.62 8.01 -7.55
C ARG A 146 -11.01 6.63 -8.09
N HIS A 147 -11.80 6.58 -9.19
CA HIS A 147 -12.09 5.35 -9.92
C HIS A 147 -10.99 4.95 -10.90
N ASP A 148 -10.10 5.88 -11.28
CA ASP A 148 -8.96 5.57 -12.13
C ASP A 148 -7.94 4.74 -11.35
N PRO A 149 -7.68 3.47 -11.72
CA PRO A 149 -6.78 2.61 -10.94
C PRO A 149 -5.34 3.11 -10.93
N ILE A 150 -4.90 3.75 -12.00
CA ILE A 150 -3.52 4.26 -12.15
C ILE A 150 -3.33 5.51 -11.30
N GLU A 151 -4.19 6.51 -11.50
CA GLU A 151 -4.06 7.78 -10.78
C GLU A 151 -4.38 7.63 -9.29
N SER A 152 -5.40 6.81 -8.93
CA SER A 152 -5.69 6.54 -7.53
C SER A 152 -4.58 5.75 -6.83
N THR A 153 -3.88 4.84 -7.53
CA THR A 153 -2.71 4.13 -6.97
C THR A 153 -1.56 5.09 -6.71
N LYS A 154 -1.22 5.98 -7.66
CA LYS A 154 -0.19 7.02 -7.42
C LYS A 154 -0.53 7.89 -6.22
N ALA A 155 -1.78 8.29 -6.09
CA ALA A 155 -2.26 9.10 -4.97
C ALA A 155 -2.19 8.34 -3.63
N ALA A 156 -2.67 7.10 -3.60
CA ALA A 156 -2.68 6.26 -2.40
C ALA A 156 -1.26 5.92 -1.93
N VAL A 157 -0.35 5.59 -2.85
CA VAL A 157 1.05 5.29 -2.52
C VAL A 157 1.76 6.53 -1.98
N LYS A 158 1.56 7.72 -2.55
CA LYS A 158 2.07 8.98 -1.98
C LYS A 158 1.50 9.25 -0.59
N TYR A 159 0.22 8.99 -0.39
CA TYR A 159 -0.41 9.12 0.93
C TYR A 159 0.18 8.13 1.93
N LEU A 160 0.35 6.87 1.55
CA LEU A 160 1.02 5.85 2.37
C LEU A 160 2.45 6.23 2.71
N ALA A 161 3.23 6.75 1.75
CA ALA A 161 4.58 7.23 1.99
C ALA A 161 4.62 8.39 2.99
N TYR A 162 3.70 9.35 2.86
CA TYR A 162 3.53 10.41 3.84
C TYR A 162 3.23 9.86 5.24
N LEU A 163 2.27 8.94 5.37
CA LEU A 163 1.91 8.32 6.64
C LEU A 163 3.06 7.51 7.23
N TYR A 164 3.72 6.70 6.41
CA TYR A 164 4.83 5.85 6.82
C TYR A 164 5.98 6.68 7.40
N ASN A 165 6.36 7.77 6.73
CA ASN A 165 7.39 8.67 7.26
C ASN A 165 6.91 9.44 8.50
N ARG A 166 5.63 9.83 8.56
CA ARG A 166 5.05 10.58 9.68
C ARG A 166 4.98 9.77 10.97
N PHE A 167 4.86 8.46 10.88
CA PHE A 167 4.76 7.55 12.01
C PHE A 167 6.03 6.68 12.17
N ASP A 168 7.20 7.25 11.92
CA ASP A 168 8.52 6.66 12.15
C ASP A 168 8.71 5.30 11.49
N ARG A 169 8.15 5.15 10.29
CA ARG A 169 8.16 3.91 9.49
C ARG A 169 7.54 2.72 10.24
N ASN A 170 6.62 2.99 11.17
CA ASN A 170 5.88 1.96 11.87
C ASN A 170 4.67 1.49 11.04
N PRO A 171 4.66 0.24 10.54
CA PRO A 171 3.60 -0.24 9.65
C PRO A 171 2.23 -0.29 10.34
N THR A 172 2.18 -0.67 11.62
CA THR A 172 0.93 -0.74 12.39
C THR A 172 0.28 0.65 12.51
N LEU A 173 1.06 1.66 12.89
CA LEU A 173 0.55 3.03 12.99
C LEU A 173 0.18 3.60 11.62
N THR A 174 0.93 3.24 10.56
CA THR A 174 0.61 3.61 9.18
C THR A 174 -0.76 3.07 8.75
N LEU A 175 -1.02 1.79 8.99
CA LEU A 175 -2.30 1.15 8.68
C LEU A 175 -3.46 1.80 9.45
N ILE A 176 -3.27 2.07 10.75
CA ILE A 176 -4.27 2.75 11.56
C ILE A 176 -4.52 4.17 11.04
N ALA A 177 -3.45 4.91 10.69
CA ALA A 177 -3.56 6.27 10.17
C ALA A 177 -4.24 6.31 8.79
N TYR A 178 -3.99 5.32 7.95
CA TYR A 178 -4.66 5.20 6.64
C TYR A 178 -6.17 5.07 6.81
N HIS A 179 -6.61 4.18 7.70
CA HIS A 179 -8.03 3.90 7.93
C HIS A 179 -8.73 4.96 8.81
N ALA A 180 -8.14 5.32 9.96
CA ALA A 180 -8.77 6.21 10.95
C ALA A 180 -8.46 7.70 10.76
N GLY A 181 -7.49 8.01 9.91
CA GLY A 181 -6.96 9.35 9.69
C GLY A 181 -5.79 9.72 10.63
N PRO A 182 -4.74 10.38 10.11
CA PRO A 182 -3.52 10.68 10.86
C PRO A 182 -3.75 11.63 12.03
N THR A 183 -4.59 12.66 11.86
CA THR A 183 -4.87 13.64 12.92
C THR A 183 -5.55 13.00 14.15
N TYR A 184 -6.45 12.05 13.90
CA TYR A 184 -7.09 11.29 14.98
C TYR A 184 -6.08 10.44 15.73
N LEU A 185 -5.25 9.68 15.00
CA LEU A 185 -4.23 8.82 15.60
C LEU A 185 -3.22 9.62 16.42
N GLU A 186 -2.73 10.75 15.92
CA GLU A 186 -1.80 11.62 16.66
C GLU A 186 -2.38 12.16 17.96
N LYS A 187 -3.68 12.51 17.93
CA LYS A 187 -4.37 12.90 19.17
C LYS A 187 -4.36 11.78 20.19
N GLN A 188 -4.56 10.52 19.77
CA GLN A 188 -4.53 9.37 20.66
C GLN A 188 -3.11 9.11 21.19
N ILE A 189 -2.09 9.20 20.33
CA ILE A 189 -0.68 9.03 20.70
C ILE A 189 -0.31 10.05 21.79
N ARG A 190 -0.56 11.34 21.55
CA ARG A 190 -0.30 12.41 22.54
C ARG A 190 -0.97 12.19 23.89
N ILE A 191 -2.20 11.65 23.89
CA ILE A 191 -2.91 11.32 25.14
C ILE A 191 -2.22 10.17 25.88
N LEU A 192 -1.73 9.15 25.18
CA LEU A 192 -1.02 8.02 25.79
C LEU A 192 0.33 8.50 26.37
N GLU A 193 1.11 9.23 25.58
CA GLU A 193 2.42 9.78 25.98
C GLU A 193 2.29 10.69 27.20
N SER A 194 1.30 11.60 27.23
CA SER A 194 1.08 12.48 28.40
C SER A 194 0.73 11.72 29.68
N ARG A 195 0.33 10.45 29.57
CA ARG A 195 0.02 9.57 30.68
C ARG A 195 1.11 8.54 30.97
N GLY A 196 2.24 8.63 30.28
CA GLY A 196 3.36 7.67 30.38
C GLY A 196 2.96 6.25 29.94
N ARG A 197 1.97 6.11 29.04
CA ARG A 197 1.52 4.81 28.53
C ARG A 197 2.14 4.50 27.18
N GLU A 198 2.42 3.22 26.97
CA GLU A 198 2.93 2.71 25.70
C GLU A 198 1.93 2.94 24.56
N VAL A 199 2.45 3.34 23.39
CA VAL A 199 1.69 3.45 22.14
C VAL A 199 1.60 2.06 21.51
N SER A 200 0.48 1.38 21.75
CA SER A 200 0.18 0.05 21.20
C SER A 200 -1.26 -0.01 20.70
N LEU A 201 -1.56 -0.95 19.80
CA LEU A 201 -2.91 -1.12 19.24
C LEU A 201 -3.96 -1.28 20.36
N SER A 202 -3.65 -2.00 21.43
CA SER A 202 -4.55 -2.23 22.58
C SER A 202 -4.79 -0.99 23.45
N ASN A 203 -3.85 -0.05 23.47
CA ASN A 203 -3.95 1.16 24.28
C ASN A 203 -4.62 2.34 23.54
N LEU A 204 -4.64 2.27 22.20
CA LEU A 204 -5.31 3.28 21.38
C LEU A 204 -6.83 3.16 21.49
N LYS A 205 -7.52 4.28 21.66
CA LYS A 205 -8.98 4.33 21.61
C LYS A 205 -9.45 4.41 20.17
N LEU A 206 -9.66 3.25 19.56
CA LEU A 206 -10.12 3.13 18.17
C LEU A 206 -11.58 2.70 18.12
N SER A 207 -12.29 3.01 17.03
CA SER A 207 -13.55 2.34 16.71
C SER A 207 -13.30 0.84 16.51
N LYS A 208 -14.33 0.02 16.65
CA LYS A 208 -14.22 -1.43 16.38
C LYS A 208 -13.67 -1.72 14.98
N GLU A 209 -14.07 -0.92 14.01
CA GLU A 209 -13.65 -1.05 12.63
C GLU A 209 -12.16 -0.72 12.45
N SER A 210 -11.71 0.42 12.96
CA SER A 210 -10.31 0.83 12.91
C SER A 210 -9.38 -0.10 13.70
N PHE A 211 -9.87 -0.63 14.83
CA PHE A 211 -9.13 -1.62 15.62
C PHE A 211 -8.95 -2.94 14.85
N ASN A 212 -9.98 -3.38 14.13
CA ASN A 212 -9.96 -4.61 13.36
C ASN A 212 -9.20 -4.49 12.03
N TYR A 213 -8.88 -3.28 11.58
CA TYR A 213 -8.19 -3.08 10.30
C TYR A 213 -6.81 -3.74 10.26
N VAL A 214 -6.03 -3.56 11.32
CA VAL A 214 -4.70 -4.19 11.44
C VAL A 214 -4.80 -5.72 11.49
N PRO A 215 -5.63 -6.36 12.33
CA PRO A 215 -5.84 -7.81 12.29
C PRO A 215 -6.27 -8.36 10.92
N LYS A 216 -7.13 -7.66 10.18
CA LYS A 216 -7.51 -8.05 8.81
C LYS A 216 -6.29 -8.08 7.88
N PHE A 217 -5.49 -7.01 7.88
CA PHE A 217 -4.28 -6.92 7.09
C PHE A 217 -3.30 -8.06 7.43
N LEU A 218 -3.07 -8.30 8.70
CA LEU A 218 -2.14 -9.33 9.17
C LEU A 218 -2.61 -10.74 8.78
N ALA A 219 -3.91 -10.99 8.82
CA ALA A 219 -4.48 -12.27 8.43
C ALA A 219 -4.18 -12.61 6.96
N ILE A 220 -4.45 -11.68 6.06
CA ILE A 220 -4.20 -11.87 4.62
C ILE A 220 -2.70 -11.95 4.33
N ASN A 221 -1.91 -11.05 4.92
CA ASN A 221 -0.45 -11.08 4.78
C ASN A 221 0.13 -12.42 5.24
N LYS A 222 -0.36 -12.98 6.34
CA LYS A 222 0.07 -14.28 6.86
C LYS A 222 -0.28 -15.43 5.91
N ILE A 223 -1.46 -15.41 5.31
CA ILE A 223 -1.87 -16.42 4.33
C ILE A 223 -0.99 -16.34 3.08
N ILE A 224 -0.78 -15.13 2.54
CA ILE A 224 0.04 -14.92 1.34
C ILE A 224 1.52 -15.28 1.59
N LYS A 225 2.02 -15.05 2.79
CA LYS A 225 3.42 -15.35 3.15
C LYS A 225 3.69 -16.86 3.17
N ASP A 226 2.72 -17.68 3.54
CA ASP A 226 2.86 -19.13 3.62
C ASP A 226 1.61 -19.84 3.05
N PRO A 227 1.33 -19.68 1.74
CA PRO A 227 0.06 -20.09 1.14
C PRO A 227 -0.14 -21.62 1.22
N TYR A 228 0.92 -22.39 1.00
CA TYR A 228 0.86 -23.87 1.06
C TYR A 228 0.39 -24.39 2.42
N LYS A 229 0.82 -23.74 3.51
CA LYS A 229 0.41 -24.11 4.86
C LYS A 229 -1.11 -24.00 5.06
N TYR A 230 -1.74 -23.09 4.32
CA TYR A 230 -3.17 -22.77 4.45
C TYR A 230 -3.99 -23.35 3.29
N GLY A 231 -3.39 -24.11 2.38
CA GLY A 231 -4.08 -24.69 1.23
C GLY A 231 -4.50 -23.70 0.16
N VAL A 232 -3.83 -22.53 0.09
CA VAL A 232 -4.13 -21.46 -0.85
C VAL A 232 -3.22 -21.56 -2.07
N ASN A 233 -3.82 -21.46 -3.26
CA ASN A 233 -3.11 -21.35 -4.52
C ASN A 233 -3.05 -19.88 -4.93
N LEU A 234 -1.89 -19.23 -4.72
CA LEU A 234 -1.71 -17.87 -5.20
C LEU A 234 -1.81 -17.85 -6.74
N PRO A 235 -2.55 -16.91 -7.33
CA PRO A 235 -2.65 -16.82 -8.77
C PRO A 235 -1.29 -16.54 -9.40
N ASN A 236 -1.04 -17.22 -10.53
CA ASN A 236 0.20 -17.05 -11.28
C ASN A 236 0.09 -15.82 -12.20
N LEU A 237 0.08 -14.64 -11.59
CA LEU A 237 -0.01 -13.38 -12.30
C LEU A 237 1.39 -12.92 -12.73
N PRO A 238 1.58 -12.40 -13.96
CA PRO A 238 2.87 -11.97 -14.44
C PRO A 238 3.43 -10.81 -13.61
N ASN A 239 4.75 -10.83 -13.40
CA ASN A 239 5.47 -9.71 -12.80
C ASN A 239 6.00 -8.78 -13.91
N GLU A 240 5.10 -8.36 -14.78
CA GLU A 240 5.39 -7.47 -15.92
C GLU A 240 4.16 -6.62 -16.24
N LYS A 241 4.39 -5.55 -17.01
CA LYS A 241 3.30 -4.67 -17.43
C LYS A 241 2.37 -5.40 -18.39
N VAL A 242 1.10 -5.46 -18.03
CA VAL A 242 0.00 -5.98 -18.85
C VAL A 242 -0.55 -4.89 -19.79
#